data_1edb927fbdfbbe1daafdeec9a664a654
#
_entry.id   1edb927fbdfbbe1daafdeec9a664a654
#
_cell.length_a   1.000
_cell.length_b   1.000
_cell.length_c   1.000
_cell.angle_alpha   90.00
_cell.angle_beta   90.00
_cell.angle_gamma   90.00
#
_symmetry.space_group_name_H-M   'P 1'
#
loop_
_entity.id
_entity.type
_entity.pdbx_description
1 polymer ?
#
loop_
_entity_poly.entity_id
_entity_poly.type
_entity_poly.pdbx_seq_one_letter_code
_entity_poly.pdbx_strand_id
1 'polypeptide(L)'
;MFGKFSEMQSKVKEAKQELSKLEVEAEAGGGMVKVRASGDRKILDIQLDKDIIDPDDAEMVEDLVVAGVNKALDKAEEAGQERMQDAYKDMIPGGGIPGMDLSKLGL
;
A
#
# COMPACT_ATOMS: atom_id res chain seq x y z
N MET A 1 16.82 -13.15 26.28
CA MET A 1 17.02 -11.79 25.78
C MET A 1 17.17 -11.73 24.25
N PHE A 2 18.07 -12.51 23.69
CA PHE A 2 18.22 -12.57 22.23
C PHE A 2 17.04 -13.22 21.52
N GLY A 3 16.32 -14.15 22.16
CA GLY A 3 15.16 -14.80 21.56
C GLY A 3 14.01 -13.86 21.26
N LYS A 4 13.72 -12.91 22.15
CA LYS A 4 12.64 -11.94 21.93
C LYS A 4 12.95 -10.98 20.78
N PHE A 5 14.20 -10.56 20.67
CA PHE A 5 14.64 -9.70 19.59
C PHE A 5 14.52 -10.41 18.23
N SER A 6 14.94 -11.69 18.19
CA SER A 6 14.80 -12.52 16.99
C SER A 6 13.36 -12.73 16.61
N GLU A 7 12.46 -12.93 17.59
CA GLU A 7 11.04 -13.07 17.33
C GLU A 7 10.44 -11.79 16.75
N MET A 8 10.82 -10.63 17.26
CA MET A 8 10.38 -9.35 16.75
C MET A 8 10.83 -9.14 15.31
N GLN A 9 12.10 -9.45 15.02
CA GLN A 9 12.63 -9.36 13.66
C GLN A 9 11.91 -10.29 12.71
N SER A 10 11.60 -11.51 13.14
CA SER A 10 10.87 -12.49 12.34
C SER A 10 9.46 -11.98 12.03
N LYS A 11 8.76 -11.43 13.01
CA LYS A 11 7.41 -10.90 12.83
C LYS A 11 7.40 -9.68 11.90
N VAL A 12 8.38 -8.79 12.03
CA VAL A 12 8.51 -7.64 11.12
C VAL A 12 8.78 -8.12 9.70
N LYS A 13 9.66 -9.11 9.54
CA LYS A 13 9.95 -9.70 8.23
C LYS A 13 8.72 -10.34 7.62
N GLU A 14 7.95 -11.09 8.41
CA GLU A 14 6.69 -11.70 7.97
C GLU A 14 5.68 -10.65 7.54
N ALA A 15 5.56 -9.57 8.31
CA ALA A 15 4.66 -8.46 7.96
C ALA A 15 5.06 -7.81 6.64
N LYS A 16 6.35 -7.60 6.40
CA LYS A 16 6.84 -7.07 5.13
C LYS A 16 6.58 -8.01 3.97
N GLN A 17 6.71 -9.32 4.20
CA GLN A 17 6.38 -10.32 3.18
C GLN A 17 4.89 -10.32 2.86
N GLU A 18 4.03 -10.13 3.86
CA GLU A 18 2.60 -10.00 3.65
C GLU A 18 2.26 -8.76 2.81
N LEU A 19 2.99 -7.65 3.00
CA LEU A 19 2.80 -6.44 2.21
C LEU A 19 3.02 -6.71 0.72
N SER A 20 3.99 -7.54 0.38
CA SER A 20 4.27 -7.88 -1.02
C SER A 20 3.14 -8.68 -1.67
N LYS A 21 2.32 -9.36 -0.87
CA LYS A 21 1.18 -10.14 -1.33
C LYS A 21 -0.12 -9.35 -1.32
N LEU A 22 -0.16 -8.22 -0.61
CA LEU A 22 -1.33 -7.36 -0.57
C LEU A 22 -1.40 -6.57 -1.87
N GLU A 23 -2.56 -6.57 -2.51
CA GLU A 23 -2.77 -5.85 -3.75
C GLU A 23 -3.82 -4.77 -3.61
N VAL A 24 -3.57 -3.62 -4.21
CA VAL A 24 -4.51 -2.52 -4.32
C VAL A 24 -4.68 -2.14 -5.78
N GLU A 25 -5.82 -1.56 -6.11
CA GLU A 25 -6.10 -1.08 -7.45
C GLU A 25 -6.59 0.36 -7.41
N ALA A 26 -6.15 1.16 -8.36
CA ALA A 26 -6.59 2.53 -8.53
C ALA A 26 -6.91 2.80 -9.99
N GLU A 27 -7.76 3.78 -10.23
CA GLU A 27 -8.19 4.16 -11.57
C GLU A 27 -7.98 5.65 -11.80
N ALA A 28 -7.76 6.01 -13.05
CA ALA A 28 -7.72 7.39 -13.50
C ALA A 28 -8.49 7.51 -14.82
N GLY A 29 -8.95 8.72 -15.13
CA GLY A 29 -9.68 8.98 -16.35
C GLY A 29 -11.00 8.23 -16.47
N GLY A 30 -11.75 8.08 -15.36
CA GLY A 30 -13.01 7.37 -15.38
C GLY A 30 -12.88 5.87 -15.65
N GLY A 31 -11.78 5.28 -15.22
CA GLY A 31 -11.52 3.85 -15.42
C GLY A 31 -10.76 3.52 -16.68
N MET A 32 -10.35 4.53 -17.45
CA MET A 32 -9.58 4.30 -18.68
C MET A 32 -8.14 3.84 -18.42
N VAL A 33 -7.62 4.17 -17.26
CA VAL A 33 -6.34 3.68 -16.77
C VAL A 33 -6.59 2.99 -15.45
N LYS A 34 -6.15 1.74 -15.33
CA LYS A 34 -6.21 0.95 -14.09
C LYS A 34 -4.81 0.54 -13.71
N VAL A 35 -4.44 0.79 -12.45
CA VAL A 35 -3.11 0.48 -11.95
C VAL A 35 -3.24 -0.40 -10.72
N ARG A 36 -2.50 -1.51 -10.70
CA ARG A 36 -2.39 -2.37 -9.51
C ARG A 36 -1.02 -2.19 -8.89
N ALA A 37 -1.00 -2.13 -7.57
CA ALA A 37 0.22 -2.04 -6.80
C ALA A 37 0.16 -3.00 -5.62
N SER A 38 1.32 -3.40 -5.11
CA SER A 38 1.41 -4.17 -3.89
C SER A 38 1.50 -3.26 -2.68
N GLY A 39 1.21 -3.82 -1.49
CA GLY A 39 1.28 -3.07 -0.25
C GLY A 39 2.68 -2.56 0.09
N ASP A 40 3.71 -3.11 -0.52
CA ASP A 40 5.09 -2.64 -0.41
C ASP A 40 5.45 -1.59 -1.49
N ARG A 41 4.43 -0.99 -2.11
CA ARG A 41 4.54 0.12 -3.05
C ARG A 41 5.28 -0.22 -4.33
N LYS A 42 5.01 -1.39 -4.87
CA LYS A 42 5.50 -1.79 -6.19
C LYS A 42 4.35 -1.80 -7.18
N ILE A 43 4.57 -1.22 -8.35
CA ILE A 43 3.58 -1.28 -9.42
C ILE A 43 3.64 -2.67 -10.06
N LEU A 44 2.48 -3.34 -10.07
CA LEU A 44 2.38 -4.71 -10.57
C LEU A 44 1.86 -4.77 -12.00
N ASP A 45 0.92 -3.87 -12.34
CA ASP A 45 0.27 -3.91 -13.64
C ASP A 45 -0.36 -2.55 -13.95
N ILE A 46 -0.35 -2.20 -15.23
CA ILE A 46 -1.02 -1.01 -15.75
C ILE A 46 -1.84 -1.44 -16.97
N GLN A 47 -3.15 -1.20 -16.90
CA GLN A 47 -4.06 -1.47 -18.00
C GLN A 47 -4.56 -0.16 -18.59
N LEU A 48 -4.47 -0.03 -19.91
CA LEU A 48 -4.94 1.14 -20.65
C LEU A 48 -6.12 0.72 -21.51
N ASP A 49 -7.18 1.53 -21.49
CA ASP A 49 -8.27 1.36 -22.46
C ASP A 49 -7.74 1.73 -23.84
N LYS A 50 -8.07 0.91 -24.84
CA LYS A 50 -7.60 1.13 -26.21
C LYS A 50 -8.04 2.47 -26.76
N ASP A 51 -9.19 2.97 -26.32
CA ASP A 51 -9.76 4.22 -26.82
C ASP A 51 -8.93 5.45 -26.49
N ILE A 52 -8.07 5.37 -25.43
CA ILE A 52 -7.19 6.49 -25.07
C ILE A 52 -5.83 6.41 -25.73
N ILE A 53 -5.51 5.30 -26.40
CA ILE A 53 -4.20 5.13 -27.06
C ILE A 53 -4.26 5.84 -28.40
N ASP A 54 -3.81 7.09 -28.39
CA ASP A 54 -3.79 7.95 -29.56
C ASP A 54 -2.37 8.50 -29.73
N PRO A 55 -1.65 8.12 -30.80
CA PRO A 55 -0.30 8.64 -31.03
C PRO A 55 -0.23 10.17 -31.16
N ASP A 56 -1.35 10.81 -31.55
CA ASP A 56 -1.41 12.25 -31.67
C ASP A 56 -1.70 12.95 -30.36
N ASP A 57 -2.05 12.21 -29.30
CA ASP A 57 -2.32 12.74 -27.97
C ASP A 57 -1.67 11.88 -26.88
N ALA A 58 -0.38 11.66 -27.03
CA ALA A 58 0.39 10.86 -26.07
C ALA A 58 0.44 11.52 -24.70
N GLU A 59 0.41 12.85 -24.62
CA GLU A 59 0.45 13.58 -23.36
C GLU A 59 -0.73 13.25 -22.46
N MET A 60 -1.93 13.09 -23.02
CA MET A 60 -3.10 12.69 -22.27
C MET A 60 -2.89 11.33 -21.59
N VAL A 61 -2.37 10.36 -22.32
CA VAL A 61 -2.08 9.02 -21.78
C VAL A 61 -1.04 9.11 -20.67
N GLU A 62 0.04 9.86 -20.90
CA GLU A 62 1.09 10.04 -19.93
C GLU A 62 0.56 10.63 -18.63
N ASP A 63 -0.26 11.67 -18.69
CA ASP A 63 -0.84 12.33 -17.53
C ASP A 63 -1.79 11.40 -16.77
N LEU A 64 -2.60 10.62 -17.48
CA LEU A 64 -3.50 9.65 -16.85
C LEU A 64 -2.74 8.52 -16.17
N VAL A 65 -1.66 8.06 -16.77
CA VAL A 65 -0.79 7.02 -16.16
C VAL A 65 -0.15 7.56 -14.88
N VAL A 66 0.37 8.78 -14.91
CA VAL A 66 0.93 9.42 -13.71
C VAL A 66 -0.12 9.49 -12.60
N ALA A 67 -1.32 9.95 -12.93
CA ALA A 67 -2.41 10.06 -11.96
C ALA A 67 -2.79 8.68 -11.38
N GLY A 68 -2.91 7.69 -12.23
CA GLY A 68 -3.25 6.32 -11.81
C GLY A 68 -2.18 5.69 -10.94
N VAL A 69 -0.92 5.84 -11.32
CA VAL A 69 0.23 5.32 -10.55
C VAL A 69 0.29 5.98 -9.17
N ASN A 70 0.17 7.30 -9.10
CA ASN A 70 0.21 8.01 -7.82
C ASN A 70 -0.93 7.61 -6.90
N LYS A 71 -2.15 7.44 -7.44
CA LYS A 71 -3.29 6.95 -6.66
C LYS A 71 -3.06 5.54 -6.14
N ALA A 72 -2.51 4.67 -6.97
CA ALA A 72 -2.22 3.29 -6.57
C ALA A 72 -1.16 3.25 -5.47
N LEU A 73 -0.12 4.07 -5.58
CA LEU A 73 0.92 4.16 -4.56
C LEU A 73 0.38 4.70 -3.24
N ASP A 74 -0.52 5.70 -3.28
CA ASP A 74 -1.17 6.22 -2.08
C ASP A 74 -2.02 5.15 -1.40
N LYS A 75 -2.79 4.40 -2.16
CA LYS A 75 -3.59 3.29 -1.63
C LYS A 75 -2.71 2.18 -1.06
N ALA A 76 -1.61 1.88 -1.73
CA ALA A 76 -0.66 0.87 -1.27
C ALA A 76 -0.04 1.28 0.06
N GLU A 77 0.35 2.54 0.20
CA GLU A 77 0.91 3.07 1.44
C GLU A 77 -0.10 2.98 2.58
N GLU A 78 -1.34 3.38 2.34
CA GLU A 78 -2.41 3.31 3.33
C GLU A 78 -2.68 1.87 3.77
N ALA A 79 -2.82 0.96 2.82
CA ALA A 79 -3.04 -0.45 3.11
C ALA A 79 -1.86 -1.07 3.85
N GLY A 80 -0.64 -0.69 3.47
CA GLY A 80 0.58 -1.15 4.13
C GLY A 80 0.68 -0.67 5.56
N GLN A 81 0.32 0.59 5.82
CA GLN A 81 0.32 1.15 7.17
C GLN A 81 -0.69 0.43 8.07
N GLU A 82 -1.89 0.15 7.57
CA GLU A 82 -2.89 -0.61 8.31
C GLU A 82 -2.37 -1.99 8.68
N ARG A 83 -1.73 -2.67 7.74
CA ARG A 83 -1.20 -4.02 7.98
C ARG A 83 -0.09 -4.00 9.01
N MET A 84 0.78 -2.99 8.97
CA MET A 84 1.84 -2.85 9.95
C MET A 84 1.30 -2.52 11.33
N GLN A 85 0.27 -1.70 11.42
CA GLN A 85 -0.40 -1.41 12.70
C GLN A 85 -0.99 -2.69 13.30
N ASP A 86 -1.63 -3.53 12.50
CA ASP A 86 -2.17 -4.80 12.95
C ASP A 86 -1.06 -5.73 13.46
N ALA A 87 0.09 -5.75 12.78
CA ALA A 87 1.24 -6.52 13.24
C ALA A 87 1.77 -6.03 14.59
N TYR A 88 1.82 -4.71 14.78
CA TYR A 88 2.22 -4.13 16.07
C TYR A 88 1.24 -4.48 17.18
N LYS A 89 -0.05 -4.47 16.92
CA LYS A 89 -1.07 -4.86 17.90
C LYS A 89 -0.87 -6.30 18.34
N ASP A 90 -0.53 -7.19 17.42
CA ASP A 90 -0.28 -8.60 17.70
C ASP A 90 0.98 -8.80 18.54
N MET A 91 1.94 -7.89 18.45
CA MET A 91 3.19 -7.98 19.20
C MET A 91 3.09 -7.44 20.63
N ILE A 92 2.07 -6.62 20.92
CA ILE A 92 1.88 -6.00 22.24
C ILE A 92 0.84 -6.80 23.02
N PRO A 93 1.24 -7.55 24.09
CA PRO A 93 0.29 -8.30 24.90
C PRO A 93 -0.79 -7.39 25.49
N GLY A 94 -2.03 -7.84 25.44
CA GLY A 94 -3.16 -7.11 26.00
C GLY A 94 -3.68 -5.96 25.14
N GLY A 95 -3.27 -5.89 23.88
CA GLY A 95 -3.84 -4.94 22.93
C GLY A 95 -3.32 -3.52 23.03
N GLY A 96 -2.17 -3.33 23.66
CA GLY A 96 -1.52 -2.03 23.74
C GLY A 96 -1.17 -1.61 25.15
N ILE A 97 -0.69 -0.38 25.29
CA ILE A 97 -0.35 0.19 26.58
C ILE A 97 -1.65 0.67 27.25
N PRO A 98 -1.99 0.17 28.46
CA PRO A 98 -3.23 0.59 29.13
C PRO A 98 -3.30 2.11 29.30
N GLY A 99 -4.43 2.69 28.91
CA GLY A 99 -4.66 4.11 29.03
C GLY A 99 -4.09 4.96 27.91
N MET A 100 -3.46 4.34 26.92
CA MET A 100 -2.89 5.06 25.78
C MET A 100 -3.79 4.91 24.57
N ASP A 101 -4.36 6.01 24.15
CA ASP A 101 -5.18 6.09 22.93
C ASP A 101 -4.36 6.84 21.87
N LEU A 102 -3.98 6.12 20.83
CA LEU A 102 -3.15 6.68 19.76
C LEU A 102 -3.85 7.80 19.02
N SER A 103 -5.18 7.82 19.00
CA SER A 103 -5.93 8.87 18.35
C SER A 103 -5.76 10.23 19.06
N LYS A 104 -5.50 10.21 20.36
CA LYS A 104 -5.23 11.43 21.14
C LYS A 104 -3.86 12.02 20.85
N LEU A 105 -2.97 11.25 20.27
CA LEU A 105 -1.64 11.72 19.89
C LEU A 105 -1.62 12.34 18.48
N GLY A 106 -2.75 12.42 17.82
CA GLY A 106 -2.84 12.95 16.46
C GLY A 106 -2.31 12.01 15.39
N LEU A 107 -2.26 10.74 15.70
CA LEU A 107 -1.72 9.73 14.79
C LEU A 107 -2.82 9.00 14.00
#